data_d642d6264cb86f307892329a4042658f
#
_entry.id   d642d6264cb86f307892329a4042658f
#
_cell.length_a   1.000
_cell.length_b   1.000
_cell.length_c   1.000
_cell.angle_alpha   90.00
_cell.angle_beta   90.00
_cell.angle_gamma   90.00
#
_symmetry.space_group_name_H-M   'P 1'
#
loop_
_entity.id
_entity.type
_entity.pdbx_description
1 polymer ?
#
loop_
_entity_poly.entity_id
_entity_poly.type
_entity_poly.pdbx_seq_one_letter_code
_entity_poly.pdbx_strand_id
1 'polypeptide(L)'
;LAGPRPQYRRKARLAIDARNPNQIKLGFREANSSNVINVETCPILVDPLSKLIGPLRDALTGFESARHIGHISLIAGDNTSHLVIKHTKALEAELIDAVSELVNTSSSVGVYGIELKLENKQGQIRSVGRGTDMVMNTVNGCSISPSANDFIQINKVVNEKMVNQAIGWLNPKPNERIADWFSGLGNFTLPIAKLGAKVQAVEGVAEMVRRAKDNAQQQGIENVEWLHLDLADKTNVEASLQQDFDKVLLDPSREGALTVCHALVKALPKTIVYVSCNPSTFSRDAKVLIDGGYEMEKAGVAEMFPFTHHMEMMALFTRKQQ
;
A
#
# COMPACT_ATOMS: atom_id res chain seq x y z
N LEU A 1 2.90 -16.62 7.48
CA LEU A 1 2.51 -15.53 8.37
C LEU A 1 0.99 -15.34 8.31
N ALA A 2 0.30 -15.31 9.43
CA ALA A 2 -1.14 -15.14 9.52
C ALA A 2 -1.50 -14.01 10.51
N GLY A 3 -2.68 -13.42 10.31
CA GLY A 3 -3.25 -12.38 11.15
C GLY A 3 -4.73 -12.62 11.46
N PRO A 4 -5.44 -11.64 12.02
CA PRO A 4 -6.88 -11.72 12.19
C PRO A 4 -7.54 -11.86 10.81
N ARG A 5 -8.52 -12.76 10.72
CA ARG A 5 -9.23 -13.00 9.46
C ARG A 5 -10.39 -12.02 9.23
N PRO A 6 -11.30 -11.76 10.18
CA PRO A 6 -12.24 -10.66 10.07
C PRO A 6 -11.55 -9.33 10.38
N GLN A 7 -12.13 -8.23 9.91
CA GLN A 7 -11.74 -6.85 10.26
C GLN A 7 -10.25 -6.52 10.07
N TYR A 8 -9.61 -7.11 9.05
CA TYR A 8 -8.18 -6.88 8.78
C TYR A 8 -7.93 -5.74 7.81
N ARG A 9 -8.92 -5.46 6.92
CA ARG A 9 -8.74 -4.60 5.76
C ARG A 9 -8.93 -3.15 6.10
N ARG A 10 -7.88 -2.35 5.97
CA ARG A 10 -7.90 -0.92 6.30
C ARG A 10 -8.07 0.02 5.10
N LYS A 11 -8.32 -0.50 3.90
CA LYS A 11 -8.63 0.31 2.71
C LYS A 11 -9.64 -0.40 1.83
N ALA A 12 -10.68 0.33 1.42
CA ALA A 12 -11.65 -0.13 0.42
C ALA A 12 -12.00 1.00 -0.55
N ARG A 13 -12.34 0.60 -1.77
CA ARG A 13 -12.96 1.48 -2.75
C ARG A 13 -14.37 1.00 -3.00
N LEU A 14 -15.34 1.81 -2.59
CA LEU A 14 -16.76 1.54 -2.78
C LEU A 14 -17.20 2.05 -4.14
N ALA A 15 -17.98 1.24 -4.85
CA ALA A 15 -18.73 1.64 -6.02
C ALA A 15 -20.06 2.25 -5.59
N ILE A 16 -20.56 3.20 -6.38
CA ILE A 16 -21.86 3.83 -6.17
C ILE A 16 -22.70 3.73 -7.45
N ASP A 17 -23.99 3.46 -7.29
CA ASP A 17 -25.01 3.64 -8.32
C ASP A 17 -26.05 4.64 -7.80
N ALA A 18 -25.97 5.87 -8.30
CA ALA A 18 -26.83 6.98 -7.95
C ALA A 18 -27.63 7.48 -9.16
N ARG A 19 -27.98 6.59 -10.10
CA ARG A 19 -28.86 6.93 -11.25
C ARG A 19 -30.26 7.34 -10.77
N ASN A 20 -30.73 6.74 -9.69
CA ASN A 20 -31.91 7.20 -8.95
C ASN A 20 -31.44 7.78 -7.60
N PRO A 21 -31.51 9.10 -7.40
CA PRO A 21 -31.02 9.74 -6.19
C PRO A 21 -31.78 9.31 -4.92
N ASN A 22 -33.01 8.81 -5.06
CA ASN A 22 -33.81 8.31 -3.93
C ASN A 22 -33.58 6.82 -3.61
N GLN A 23 -32.75 6.12 -4.41
CA GLN A 23 -32.46 4.69 -4.25
C GLN A 23 -30.98 4.42 -4.58
N ILE A 24 -30.10 5.08 -3.87
CA ILE A 24 -28.65 4.91 -4.05
C ILE A 24 -28.23 3.51 -3.60
N LYS A 25 -27.38 2.86 -4.41
CA LYS A 25 -26.65 1.67 -4.02
C LYS A 25 -25.21 2.02 -3.75
N LEU A 26 -24.68 1.63 -2.60
CA LEU A 26 -23.28 1.81 -2.21
C LEU A 26 -22.69 0.48 -1.74
N GLY A 27 -21.54 0.11 -2.29
CA GLY A 27 -20.89 -1.14 -1.93
C GLY A 27 -19.84 -1.58 -2.94
N PHE A 28 -19.92 -2.81 -3.43
CA PHE A 28 -18.91 -3.37 -4.31
C PHE A 28 -19.48 -3.76 -5.66
N ARG A 29 -18.63 -3.76 -6.70
CA ARG A 29 -19.05 -4.29 -8.01
C ARG A 29 -19.18 -5.80 -7.94
N GLU A 30 -20.24 -6.31 -8.53
CA GLU A 30 -20.40 -7.73 -8.80
C GLU A 30 -19.28 -8.22 -9.74
N ALA A 31 -18.83 -9.45 -9.57
CA ALA A 31 -17.78 -10.02 -10.41
C ALA A 31 -18.19 -10.02 -11.89
N ASN A 32 -17.33 -9.52 -12.75
CA ASN A 32 -17.55 -9.42 -14.20
C ASN A 32 -18.80 -8.60 -14.61
N SER A 33 -19.24 -7.68 -13.75
CA SER A 33 -20.42 -6.85 -13.97
C SER A 33 -20.16 -5.38 -13.62
N SER A 34 -20.98 -4.48 -14.17
CA SER A 34 -21.07 -3.09 -13.74
C SER A 34 -22.03 -2.86 -12.59
N ASN A 35 -22.79 -3.89 -12.20
CA ASN A 35 -23.77 -3.79 -11.12
C ASN A 35 -23.08 -3.51 -9.78
N VAL A 36 -23.72 -2.69 -8.96
CA VAL A 36 -23.30 -2.42 -7.58
C VAL A 36 -24.14 -3.27 -6.62
N ILE A 37 -23.47 -4.14 -5.88
CA ILE A 37 -24.07 -4.85 -4.76
C ILE A 37 -24.14 -3.87 -3.60
N ASN A 38 -25.36 -3.56 -3.17
CA ASN A 38 -25.59 -2.71 -2.01
C ASN A 38 -25.21 -3.45 -0.73
N VAL A 39 -24.41 -2.85 0.14
CA VAL A 39 -24.00 -3.47 1.40
C VAL A 39 -24.21 -2.48 2.57
N GLU A 40 -24.57 -3.01 3.71
CA GLU A 40 -24.69 -2.23 4.96
C GLU A 40 -23.37 -2.19 5.72
N THR A 41 -22.66 -3.31 5.73
CA THR A 41 -21.38 -3.49 6.41
C THR A 41 -20.51 -4.45 5.61
N CYS A 42 -19.22 -4.46 5.89
CA CYS A 42 -18.29 -5.41 5.27
C CYS A 42 -17.45 -6.09 6.36
N PRO A 43 -17.61 -7.41 6.57
CA PRO A 43 -16.97 -8.11 7.69
C PRO A 43 -15.45 -8.17 7.63
N ILE A 44 -14.84 -7.92 6.47
CA ILE A 44 -13.36 -7.88 6.35
C ILE A 44 -12.78 -6.49 6.57
N LEU A 45 -13.58 -5.41 6.44
CA LEU A 45 -13.11 -4.06 6.77
C LEU A 45 -12.96 -3.88 8.27
N VAL A 46 -11.98 -3.09 8.68
CA VAL A 46 -11.87 -2.64 10.07
C VAL A 46 -13.18 -1.97 10.49
N ASP A 47 -13.53 -2.18 11.74
CA ASP A 47 -14.88 -1.87 12.28
C ASP A 47 -15.35 -0.42 12.00
N PRO A 48 -14.54 0.64 12.20
CA PRO A 48 -14.96 2.01 11.93
C PRO A 48 -15.36 2.25 10.47
N LEU A 49 -14.63 1.65 9.52
CA LEU A 49 -14.92 1.78 8.10
C LEU A 49 -16.12 0.93 7.67
N SER A 50 -16.26 -0.25 8.25
CA SER A 50 -17.38 -1.16 7.95
C SER A 50 -18.73 -0.53 8.35
N LYS A 51 -18.82 0.03 9.55
CA LYS A 51 -20.02 0.66 10.10
C LYS A 51 -20.42 1.96 9.39
N LEU A 52 -19.50 2.57 8.66
CA LEU A 52 -19.77 3.83 7.96
C LEU A 52 -20.56 3.63 6.66
N ILE A 53 -20.56 2.43 6.05
CA ILE A 53 -21.08 2.21 4.70
C ILE A 53 -22.58 2.51 4.59
N GLY A 54 -23.41 1.93 5.47
CA GLY A 54 -24.86 2.16 5.49
C GLY A 54 -25.22 3.64 5.73
N PRO A 55 -24.76 4.24 6.86
CA PRO A 55 -24.98 5.66 7.11
C PRO A 55 -24.49 6.60 6.00
N LEU A 56 -23.36 6.26 5.33
CA LEU A 56 -22.86 7.05 4.21
C LEU A 56 -23.80 6.98 3.00
N ARG A 57 -24.33 5.81 2.67
CA ARG A 57 -25.36 5.69 1.64
C ARG A 57 -26.57 6.56 1.94
N ASP A 58 -27.03 6.52 3.18
CA ASP A 58 -28.20 7.27 3.61
C ASP A 58 -27.94 8.79 3.54
N ALA A 59 -26.75 9.25 3.95
CA ALA A 59 -26.33 10.66 3.84
C ALA A 59 -26.19 11.14 2.39
N LEU A 60 -25.98 10.24 1.42
CA LEU A 60 -25.91 10.59 -0.02
C LEU A 60 -27.28 10.55 -0.70
N THR A 61 -28.28 9.91 -0.09
CA THR A 61 -29.60 9.72 -0.69
C THR A 61 -30.39 11.01 -0.72
N GLY A 62 -31.07 11.27 -1.85
CA GLY A 62 -31.88 12.47 -2.08
C GLY A 62 -31.16 13.58 -2.84
N PHE A 63 -29.84 13.48 -3.07
CA PHE A 63 -29.07 14.51 -3.76
C PHE A 63 -28.82 14.14 -5.23
N GLU A 64 -29.20 15.03 -6.14
CA GLU A 64 -29.03 14.84 -7.58
C GLU A 64 -27.54 14.77 -7.99
N SER A 65 -26.67 15.51 -7.30
CA SER A 65 -25.24 15.51 -7.60
C SER A 65 -24.53 14.22 -7.20
N ALA A 66 -25.14 13.35 -6.41
CA ALA A 66 -24.57 12.05 -6.06
C ALA A 66 -24.23 11.21 -7.30
N ARG A 67 -24.95 11.39 -8.43
CA ARG A 67 -24.65 10.77 -9.74
C ARG A 67 -23.29 11.17 -10.33
N HIS A 68 -22.68 12.24 -9.83
CA HIS A 68 -21.35 12.69 -10.23
C HIS A 68 -20.22 12.07 -9.41
N ILE A 69 -20.54 11.27 -8.41
CA ILE A 69 -19.56 10.52 -7.63
C ILE A 69 -19.11 9.30 -8.45
N GLY A 70 -17.81 9.21 -8.69
CA GLY A 70 -17.21 8.09 -9.43
C GLY A 70 -16.98 6.87 -8.54
N HIS A 71 -16.44 7.10 -7.35
CA HIS A 71 -16.26 6.09 -6.29
C HIS A 71 -15.96 6.79 -4.95
N ILE A 72 -16.03 6.02 -3.88
CA ILE A 72 -15.67 6.47 -2.55
C ILE A 72 -14.58 5.57 -1.98
N SER A 73 -13.48 6.16 -1.51
CA SER A 73 -12.41 5.43 -0.86
C SER A 73 -12.50 5.63 0.65
N LEU A 74 -12.47 4.51 1.38
CA LEU A 74 -12.38 4.47 2.83
C LEU A 74 -11.00 3.97 3.21
N ILE A 75 -10.27 4.70 4.08
CA ILE A 75 -8.90 4.37 4.47
C ILE A 75 -8.75 4.61 5.96
N ALA A 76 -8.29 3.60 6.71
CA ALA A 76 -7.97 3.74 8.12
C ALA A 76 -6.46 3.82 8.33
N GLY A 77 -5.99 4.95 8.84
CA GLY A 77 -4.66 5.12 9.40
C GLY A 77 -4.61 4.71 10.88
N ASP A 78 -3.49 5.01 11.52
CA ASP A 78 -3.31 4.73 12.95
C ASP A 78 -3.64 5.96 13.83
N ASN A 79 -3.80 7.13 13.22
CA ASN A 79 -4.18 8.39 13.90
C ASN A 79 -5.52 8.96 13.42
N THR A 80 -5.90 8.70 12.19
CA THR A 80 -7.13 9.19 11.57
C THR A 80 -7.59 8.25 10.45
N SER A 81 -8.86 8.35 10.06
CA SER A 81 -9.40 7.68 8.87
C SER A 81 -9.77 8.71 7.82
N HIS A 82 -9.66 8.38 6.56
CA HIS A 82 -10.09 9.25 5.46
C HIS A 82 -11.27 8.62 4.70
N LEU A 83 -12.31 9.42 4.49
CA LEU A 83 -13.38 9.19 3.53
C LEU A 83 -13.12 10.12 2.34
N VAL A 84 -12.80 9.55 1.17
CA VAL A 84 -12.45 10.33 -0.02
C VAL A 84 -13.50 10.10 -1.09
N ILE A 85 -14.24 11.15 -1.45
CA ILE A 85 -15.24 11.13 -2.52
C ILE A 85 -14.58 11.62 -3.81
N LYS A 86 -14.45 10.73 -4.80
CA LYS A 86 -14.04 11.12 -6.15
C LYS A 86 -15.25 11.58 -6.94
N HIS A 87 -15.20 12.81 -7.45
CA HIS A 87 -16.29 13.39 -8.22
C HIS A 87 -15.84 13.89 -9.59
N THR A 88 -16.74 13.82 -10.56
CA THR A 88 -16.49 14.21 -11.95
C THR A 88 -17.00 15.63 -12.26
N LYS A 89 -17.97 16.13 -11.48
CA LYS A 89 -18.53 17.49 -11.51
C LYS A 89 -18.71 17.96 -10.06
N ALA A 90 -18.99 19.25 -9.89
CA ALA A 90 -19.28 19.81 -8.57
C ALA A 90 -20.43 19.06 -7.88
N LEU A 91 -20.29 18.88 -6.58
CA LEU A 91 -21.31 18.33 -5.70
C LEU A 91 -22.09 19.50 -5.06
N GLU A 92 -23.34 19.26 -4.74
CA GLU A 92 -24.18 20.18 -3.96
C GLU A 92 -23.53 20.44 -2.60
N ALA A 93 -23.65 21.68 -2.11
CA ALA A 93 -23.10 22.04 -0.80
C ALA A 93 -23.77 21.23 0.32
N GLU A 94 -25.07 21.07 0.22
CA GLU A 94 -25.91 20.33 1.17
C GLU A 94 -25.53 18.84 1.24
N LEU A 95 -25.11 18.23 0.11
CA LEU A 95 -24.55 16.86 0.10
C LEU A 95 -23.23 16.81 0.88
N ILE A 96 -22.35 17.78 0.64
CA ILE A 96 -21.06 17.86 1.33
C ILE A 96 -21.28 18.06 2.83
N ASP A 97 -22.25 18.92 3.20
CA ASP A 97 -22.58 19.19 4.59
C ASP A 97 -23.17 17.94 5.29
N ALA A 98 -24.07 17.21 4.62
CA ALA A 98 -24.66 15.98 5.15
C ALA A 98 -23.57 14.90 5.43
N VAL A 99 -22.61 14.74 4.51
CA VAL A 99 -21.49 13.81 4.71
C VAL A 99 -20.54 14.33 5.78
N SER A 100 -20.31 15.64 5.85
CA SER A 100 -19.47 16.25 6.90
C SER A 100 -20.07 16.04 8.29
N GLU A 101 -21.38 16.19 8.45
CA GLU A 101 -22.09 15.92 9.70
C GLU A 101 -21.96 14.44 10.10
N LEU A 102 -22.13 13.52 9.13
CA LEU A 102 -21.95 12.09 9.37
C LEU A 102 -20.54 11.78 9.90
N VAL A 103 -19.48 12.28 9.25
CA VAL A 103 -18.10 11.97 9.67
C VAL A 103 -17.77 12.59 11.03
N ASN A 104 -18.30 13.78 11.34
CA ASN A 104 -18.11 14.44 12.63
C ASN A 104 -18.81 13.65 13.77
N THR A 105 -20.03 13.19 13.53
CA THR A 105 -20.79 12.37 14.49
C THR A 105 -20.15 11.01 14.69
N SER A 106 -19.70 10.36 13.62
CA SER A 106 -19.01 9.06 13.66
C SER A 106 -17.67 9.15 14.38
N SER A 107 -16.96 10.27 14.28
CA SER A 107 -15.69 10.52 14.96
C SER A 107 -15.83 10.61 16.49
N SER A 108 -16.99 10.98 16.99
CA SER A 108 -17.26 11.05 18.44
C SER A 108 -17.46 9.67 19.07
N VAL A 109 -17.69 8.63 18.28
CA VAL A 109 -17.98 7.25 18.73
C VAL A 109 -16.77 6.32 18.61
N GLY A 110 -15.73 6.73 17.87
CA GLY A 110 -14.53 5.91 17.58
C GLY A 110 -13.25 6.49 18.18
N VAL A 111 -12.21 5.66 18.23
CA VAL A 111 -10.90 6.01 18.80
C VAL A 111 -10.16 7.07 17.96
N TYR A 112 -10.51 7.22 16.67
CA TYR A 112 -9.85 8.14 15.73
C TYR A 112 -10.89 8.83 14.84
N GLY A 113 -10.69 10.14 14.60
CA GLY A 113 -11.55 10.93 13.74
C GLY A 113 -11.58 10.42 12.29
N ILE A 114 -12.70 10.69 11.61
CA ILE A 114 -12.83 10.46 10.18
C ILE A 114 -12.78 11.83 9.49
N GLU A 115 -11.99 11.97 8.45
CA GLU A 115 -11.88 13.19 7.66
C GLU A 115 -12.48 13.01 6.27
N LEU A 116 -13.34 13.95 5.89
CA LEU A 116 -13.87 14.03 4.54
C LEU A 116 -12.86 14.73 3.63
N LYS A 117 -12.55 14.07 2.52
CA LYS A 117 -11.75 14.64 1.41
C LYS A 117 -12.50 14.50 0.11
N LEU A 118 -12.31 15.47 -0.78
CA LEU A 118 -12.88 15.45 -2.13
C LEU A 118 -11.74 15.32 -3.14
N GLU A 119 -11.87 14.39 -4.08
CA GLU A 119 -10.95 14.17 -5.18
C GLU A 119 -11.65 14.58 -6.48
N ASN A 120 -11.09 15.56 -7.19
CA ASN A 120 -11.63 16.00 -8.48
C ASN A 120 -11.24 15.04 -9.62
N LYS A 121 -11.75 15.33 -10.84
CA LYS A 121 -11.47 14.53 -12.05
C LYS A 121 -9.97 14.42 -12.37
N GLN A 122 -9.18 15.44 -12.03
CA GLN A 122 -7.73 15.50 -12.24
C GLN A 122 -6.92 14.77 -11.18
N GLY A 123 -7.58 14.19 -10.15
CA GLY A 123 -6.91 13.47 -9.06
C GLY A 123 -6.40 14.38 -7.94
N GLN A 124 -6.72 15.68 -7.97
CA GLN A 124 -6.36 16.59 -6.89
C GLN A 124 -7.29 16.37 -5.70
N ILE A 125 -6.70 16.20 -4.52
CA ILE A 125 -7.43 15.93 -3.27
C ILE A 125 -7.39 17.18 -2.40
N ARG A 126 -8.54 17.57 -1.87
CA ARG A 126 -8.68 18.63 -0.87
C ARG A 126 -9.44 18.14 0.35
N SER A 127 -9.06 18.60 1.53
CA SER A 127 -9.81 18.34 2.76
C SER A 127 -11.05 19.23 2.84
N VAL A 128 -12.12 18.71 3.43
CA VAL A 128 -13.28 19.48 3.85
C VAL A 128 -13.10 19.75 5.35
N GLY A 129 -12.85 20.99 5.71
CA GLY A 129 -12.45 21.37 7.08
C GLY A 129 -10.94 21.28 7.31
N ARG A 130 -10.54 21.03 8.56
CA ARG A 130 -9.12 20.83 8.91
C ARG A 130 -8.66 19.49 8.39
N GLY A 131 -7.51 19.47 7.68
CA GLY A 131 -6.89 18.25 7.20
C GLY A 131 -5.82 17.78 8.17
N THR A 132 -5.86 16.50 8.55
CA THR A 132 -4.79 15.83 9.28
C THR A 132 -4.12 14.83 8.36
N ASP A 133 -2.80 14.81 8.35
CA ASP A 133 -2.06 13.80 7.61
C ASP A 133 -2.25 12.44 8.26
N MET A 134 -2.60 11.47 7.43
CA MET A 134 -2.76 10.10 7.87
C MET A 134 -1.39 9.50 8.18
N VAL A 135 -1.29 8.84 9.32
CA VAL A 135 -0.08 8.11 9.72
C VAL A 135 -0.39 6.62 9.79
N MET A 136 0.49 5.82 9.20
CA MET A 136 0.48 4.36 9.31
C MET A 136 1.80 3.90 9.88
N ASN A 137 1.75 3.35 11.08
CA ASN A 137 2.94 2.81 11.73
C ASN A 137 3.40 1.53 11.02
N THR A 138 4.69 1.39 10.94
CA THR A 138 5.38 0.16 10.54
C THR A 138 6.25 -0.32 11.71
N VAL A 139 7.28 -1.13 11.46
CA VAL A 139 8.12 -1.67 12.53
C VAL A 139 9.26 -0.72 12.92
N ASN A 140 9.96 -1.00 14.01
CA ASN A 140 11.10 -0.24 14.51
C ASN A 140 10.77 1.24 14.83
N GLY A 141 9.53 1.55 15.16
CA GLY A 141 9.09 2.91 15.45
C GLY A 141 9.05 3.83 14.22
N CYS A 142 9.02 3.25 13.03
CA CYS A 142 8.84 4.00 11.78
C CYS A 142 7.37 4.15 11.43
N SER A 143 7.08 5.16 10.60
CA SER A 143 5.75 5.41 10.06
C SER A 143 5.81 5.93 8.63
N ILE A 144 4.71 5.78 7.91
CA ILE A 144 4.49 6.33 6.58
C ILE A 144 3.22 7.16 6.56
N SER A 145 3.18 8.22 5.74
CA SER A 145 2.02 9.09 5.54
C SER A 145 1.56 8.99 4.08
N PRO A 146 0.60 8.09 3.79
CA PRO A 146 0.12 7.89 2.43
C PRO A 146 -0.90 8.95 2.01
N SER A 147 -0.96 9.22 0.71
CA SER A 147 -2.14 9.81 0.09
C SER A 147 -3.21 8.75 -0.15
N ALA A 148 -4.45 9.17 -0.39
CA ALA A 148 -5.56 8.26 -0.67
C ALA A 148 -5.33 7.37 -1.90
N ASN A 149 -4.56 7.86 -2.88
CA ASN A 149 -4.29 7.15 -4.13
C ASN A 149 -3.06 6.24 -4.06
N ASP A 150 -2.25 6.33 -3.00
CA ASP A 150 -1.07 5.50 -2.88
C ASP A 150 -1.41 4.04 -2.61
N PHE A 151 -0.54 3.16 -3.07
CA PHE A 151 -0.56 1.78 -2.62
C PHE A 151 -0.17 1.68 -1.15
N ILE A 152 -0.92 0.92 -0.39
CA ILE A 152 -0.62 0.57 0.99
C ILE A 152 -0.92 -0.90 1.25
N GLN A 153 -0.17 -1.51 2.15
CA GLN A 153 -0.49 -2.85 2.65
C GLN A 153 -1.76 -2.79 3.52
N ILE A 154 -2.79 -3.53 3.11
CA ILE A 154 -4.15 -3.39 3.66
C ILE A 154 -4.38 -4.13 4.99
N ASN A 155 -3.52 -5.09 5.32
CA ASN A 155 -3.57 -5.87 6.55
C ASN A 155 -2.39 -5.49 7.43
N LYS A 156 -2.62 -4.60 8.40
CA LYS A 156 -1.58 -4.05 9.28
C LYS A 156 -0.78 -5.15 9.98
N VAL A 157 -1.47 -6.10 10.62
CA VAL A 157 -0.83 -7.15 11.43
C VAL A 157 0.06 -8.06 10.58
N VAL A 158 -0.41 -8.44 9.40
CA VAL A 158 0.39 -9.28 8.49
C VAL A 158 1.53 -8.48 7.89
N ASN A 159 1.32 -7.20 7.57
CA ASN A 159 2.39 -6.31 7.08
C ASN A 159 3.53 -6.18 8.11
N GLU A 160 3.21 -5.91 9.37
CA GLU A 160 4.22 -5.82 10.45
C GLU A 160 5.02 -7.12 10.59
N LYS A 161 4.35 -8.28 10.52
CA LYS A 161 5.01 -9.60 10.55
C LYS A 161 5.89 -9.81 9.32
N MET A 162 5.42 -9.40 8.13
CA MET A 162 6.14 -9.52 6.87
C MET A 162 7.40 -8.64 6.85
N VAL A 163 7.29 -7.39 7.29
CA VAL A 163 8.43 -6.47 7.40
C VAL A 163 9.45 -7.00 8.41
N ASN A 164 9.01 -7.44 9.60
CA ASN A 164 9.88 -8.04 10.60
C ASN A 164 10.59 -9.31 10.08
N GLN A 165 9.87 -10.17 9.34
CA GLN A 165 10.44 -11.37 8.75
C GLN A 165 11.49 -11.02 7.67
N ALA A 166 11.20 -10.05 6.80
CA ALA A 166 12.14 -9.59 5.79
C ALA A 166 13.42 -9.01 6.42
N ILE A 167 13.27 -8.16 7.44
CA ILE A 167 14.40 -7.61 8.20
C ILE A 167 15.19 -8.73 8.88
N GLY A 168 14.51 -9.70 9.52
CA GLY A 168 15.16 -10.84 10.16
C GLY A 168 15.95 -11.71 9.18
N TRP A 169 15.45 -11.88 7.95
CA TRP A 169 16.16 -12.63 6.91
C TRP A 169 17.31 -11.82 6.29
N LEU A 170 17.10 -10.53 6.03
CA LEU A 170 18.17 -9.64 5.56
C LEU A 170 19.26 -9.45 6.61
N ASN A 171 18.88 -9.43 7.91
CA ASN A 171 19.80 -9.17 9.01
C ASN A 171 20.74 -7.99 8.74
N PRO A 172 20.19 -6.77 8.56
CA PRO A 172 20.97 -5.58 8.22
C PRO A 172 22.02 -5.28 9.28
N LYS A 173 23.22 -4.90 8.85
CA LYS A 173 24.27 -4.41 9.73
C LYS A 173 24.55 -2.94 9.49
N PRO A 174 25.04 -2.19 10.48
CA PRO A 174 25.46 -0.81 10.28
C PRO A 174 26.47 -0.70 9.13
N ASN A 175 26.27 0.30 8.29
CA ASN A 175 27.05 0.60 7.10
C ASN A 175 26.99 -0.42 5.93
N GLU A 176 26.25 -1.54 6.06
CA GLU A 176 25.97 -2.38 4.89
C GLU A 176 25.17 -1.60 3.86
N ARG A 177 25.41 -1.88 2.59
CA ARG A 177 24.68 -1.29 1.47
C ARG A 177 23.55 -2.23 1.06
N ILE A 178 22.33 -1.78 1.22
CA ILE A 178 21.12 -2.56 0.94
C ILE A 178 20.29 -1.85 -0.12
N ALA A 179 19.92 -2.58 -1.16
CA ALA A 179 18.93 -2.11 -2.13
C ALA A 179 17.53 -2.53 -1.65
N ASP A 180 16.59 -1.58 -1.62
CA ASP A 180 15.15 -1.82 -1.48
C ASP A 180 14.48 -1.33 -2.75
N TRP A 181 14.21 -2.26 -3.68
CA TRP A 181 13.65 -1.92 -4.97
C TRP A 181 12.17 -2.28 -5.03
N PHE A 182 11.40 -1.38 -5.68
CA PHE A 182 9.95 -1.27 -5.58
C PHE A 182 9.53 -0.76 -4.19
N SER A 183 10.26 0.23 -3.68
CA SER A 183 10.24 0.65 -2.27
C SER A 183 8.93 1.31 -1.81
N GLY A 184 8.09 1.75 -2.75
CA GLY A 184 6.84 2.42 -2.43
C GLY A 184 7.04 3.66 -1.57
N LEU A 185 6.32 3.73 -0.46
CA LEU A 185 6.41 4.81 0.54
C LEU A 185 7.50 4.57 1.60
N GLY A 186 8.31 3.52 1.45
CA GLY A 186 9.37 3.18 2.40
C GLY A 186 8.96 2.18 3.48
N ASN A 187 7.96 1.33 3.22
CA ASN A 187 7.47 0.33 4.17
C ASN A 187 8.57 -0.61 4.72
N PHE A 188 9.51 -1.01 3.88
CA PHE A 188 10.71 -1.76 4.26
C PHE A 188 11.93 -0.85 4.42
N THR A 189 12.09 0.14 3.55
CA THR A 189 13.22 1.06 3.51
C THR A 189 13.50 1.70 4.86
N LEU A 190 12.47 2.35 5.46
CA LEU A 190 12.63 3.12 6.69
C LEU A 190 13.07 2.25 7.87
N PRO A 191 12.41 1.08 8.13
CA PRO A 191 12.86 0.17 9.18
C PRO A 191 14.27 -0.39 8.97
N ILE A 192 14.69 -0.66 7.73
CA ILE A 192 16.05 -1.13 7.41
C ILE A 192 17.08 -0.02 7.67
N ALA A 193 16.80 1.20 7.20
CA ALA A 193 17.66 2.36 7.41
C ALA A 193 17.81 2.69 8.90
N LYS A 194 16.74 2.54 9.69
CA LYS A 194 16.77 2.75 11.15
C LYS A 194 17.75 1.84 11.89
N LEU A 195 18.11 0.70 11.30
CA LEU A 195 19.11 -0.22 11.83
C LEU A 195 20.57 0.16 11.44
N GLY A 196 20.75 1.29 10.75
CA GLY A 196 22.06 1.84 10.42
C GLY A 196 22.63 1.39 9.06
N ALA A 197 21.89 0.62 8.28
CA ALA A 197 22.29 0.29 6.90
C ALA A 197 22.16 1.53 6.00
N LYS A 198 23.00 1.60 4.96
CA LYS A 198 22.86 2.58 3.87
C LYS A 198 21.92 1.99 2.81
N VAL A 199 20.76 2.60 2.62
CA VAL A 199 19.74 2.04 1.74
C VAL A 199 19.66 2.83 0.44
N GLN A 200 19.65 2.12 -0.71
CA GLN A 200 19.19 2.67 -1.98
C GLN A 200 17.75 2.20 -2.21
N ALA A 201 16.82 3.13 -2.21
CA ALA A 201 15.40 2.88 -2.44
C ALA A 201 15.00 3.34 -3.84
N VAL A 202 14.44 2.43 -4.64
CA VAL A 202 14.01 2.71 -6.02
C VAL A 202 12.52 2.47 -6.15
N GLU A 203 11.81 3.45 -6.72
CA GLU A 203 10.37 3.40 -6.96
C GLU A 203 10.01 4.03 -8.31
N GLY A 204 9.07 3.42 -9.02
CA GLY A 204 8.63 3.84 -10.34
C GLY A 204 7.63 5.00 -10.35
N VAL A 205 7.08 5.41 -9.19
CA VAL A 205 6.11 6.49 -9.08
C VAL A 205 6.72 7.70 -8.38
N ALA A 206 6.96 8.78 -9.13
CA ALA A 206 7.63 9.98 -8.64
C ALA A 206 7.01 10.57 -7.37
N GLU A 207 5.67 10.60 -7.29
CA GLU A 207 4.95 11.10 -6.13
C GLU A 207 5.14 10.23 -4.89
N MET A 208 5.29 8.93 -5.04
CA MET A 208 5.61 8.02 -3.92
C MET A 208 7.04 8.25 -3.44
N VAL A 209 8.01 8.42 -4.35
CA VAL A 209 9.39 8.77 -4.00
C VAL A 209 9.45 10.07 -3.19
N ARG A 210 8.72 11.11 -3.64
CA ARG A 210 8.66 12.39 -2.92
C ARG A 210 8.12 12.19 -1.49
N ARG A 211 6.98 11.51 -1.35
CA ARG A 211 6.39 11.24 -0.02
C ARG A 211 7.28 10.35 0.86
N ALA A 212 7.96 9.39 0.26
CA ALA A 212 8.90 8.55 0.99
C ALA A 212 10.08 9.34 1.55
N LYS A 213 10.60 10.32 0.77
CA LYS A 213 11.61 11.29 1.26
C LYS A 213 11.08 12.12 2.42
N ASP A 214 9.86 12.66 2.28
CA ASP A 214 9.21 13.43 3.34
C ASP A 214 9.03 12.60 4.62
N ASN A 215 8.59 11.34 4.48
CA ASN A 215 8.47 10.39 5.60
C ASN A 215 9.82 10.13 6.29
N ALA A 216 10.90 9.95 5.52
CA ALA A 216 12.25 9.75 6.06
C ALA A 216 12.74 11.00 6.81
N GLN A 217 12.59 12.17 6.20
CA GLN A 217 13.03 13.44 6.77
C GLN A 217 12.34 13.77 8.09
N GLN A 218 11.01 13.56 8.16
CA GLN A 218 10.23 13.79 9.40
C GLN A 218 10.68 12.91 10.57
N GLN A 219 11.33 11.78 10.27
CA GLN A 219 11.82 10.81 11.26
C GLN A 219 13.33 10.86 11.48
N GLY A 220 14.04 11.86 10.89
CA GLY A 220 15.48 12.00 10.99
C GLY A 220 16.26 10.84 10.36
N ILE A 221 15.72 10.19 9.31
CA ILE A 221 16.37 9.12 8.58
C ILE A 221 17.05 9.71 7.35
N GLU A 222 18.38 9.80 7.39
CA GLU A 222 19.21 10.47 6.36
C GLU A 222 20.05 9.50 5.51
N ASN A 223 20.11 8.24 5.89
CA ASN A 223 20.93 7.20 5.26
C ASN A 223 20.22 6.44 4.14
N VAL A 224 19.32 7.11 3.41
CA VAL A 224 18.58 6.57 2.29
C VAL A 224 18.80 7.42 1.03
N GLU A 225 19.27 6.79 -0.04
CA GLU A 225 19.27 7.33 -1.39
C GLU A 225 17.97 6.96 -2.09
N TRP A 226 17.15 7.95 -2.45
CA TRP A 226 15.87 7.75 -3.10
C TRP A 226 15.95 8.02 -4.60
N LEU A 227 15.61 7.04 -5.42
CA LEU A 227 15.66 7.13 -6.88
C LEU A 227 14.26 6.88 -7.47
N HIS A 228 13.88 7.74 -8.41
CA HIS A 228 12.70 7.54 -9.26
C HIS A 228 13.15 6.89 -10.57
N LEU A 229 12.96 5.58 -10.72
CA LEU A 229 13.37 4.82 -11.91
C LEU A 229 12.36 3.71 -12.19
N ASP A 230 12.11 3.46 -13.47
CA ASP A 230 11.37 2.30 -13.92
C ASP A 230 12.28 1.06 -13.92
N LEU A 231 12.02 0.13 -13.02
CA LEU A 231 12.76 -1.13 -12.87
C LEU A 231 12.36 -2.22 -13.89
N ALA A 232 11.41 -1.96 -14.77
CA ALA A 232 11.20 -2.78 -15.97
C ALA A 232 12.22 -2.44 -17.08
N ASP A 233 12.76 -1.23 -17.08
CA ASP A 233 13.78 -0.79 -18.03
C ASP A 233 15.16 -1.29 -17.63
N LYS A 234 15.79 -2.04 -18.54
CA LYS A 234 17.13 -2.63 -18.32
C LYS A 234 18.21 -1.58 -18.05
N THR A 235 18.16 -0.44 -18.74
CA THR A 235 19.14 0.63 -18.58
C THR A 235 19.09 1.23 -17.19
N ASN A 236 17.87 1.46 -16.68
CA ASN A 236 17.65 1.94 -15.32
C ASN A 236 18.16 0.94 -14.26
N VAL A 237 17.90 -0.36 -14.47
CA VAL A 237 18.37 -1.41 -13.57
C VAL A 237 19.90 -1.47 -13.56
N GLU A 238 20.54 -1.43 -14.74
CA GLU A 238 22.00 -1.42 -14.85
C GLU A 238 22.61 -0.16 -14.20
N ALA A 239 21.97 0.99 -14.35
CA ALA A 239 22.39 2.24 -13.69
C ALA A 239 22.27 2.13 -12.15
N SER A 240 21.23 1.50 -11.63
CA SER A 240 21.05 1.29 -10.20
C SER A 240 22.08 0.34 -9.59
N LEU A 241 22.67 -0.54 -10.40
CA LEU A 241 23.71 -1.52 -9.99
C LEU A 241 25.15 -1.02 -10.15
N GLN A 242 25.37 0.26 -10.47
CA GLN A 242 26.73 0.84 -10.54
C GLN A 242 27.47 0.81 -9.19
N GLN A 243 26.77 0.48 -8.14
CA GLN A 243 27.30 0.35 -6.78
C GLN A 243 27.07 -1.09 -6.31
N ASP A 244 28.07 -1.68 -5.64
CA ASP A 244 27.92 -3.00 -5.03
C ASP A 244 26.93 -2.96 -3.86
N PHE A 245 26.04 -3.92 -3.80
CA PHE A 245 25.13 -4.14 -2.69
C PHE A 245 25.50 -5.42 -1.95
N ASP A 246 25.48 -5.35 -0.62
CA ASP A 246 25.59 -6.54 0.21
C ASP A 246 24.33 -7.39 0.13
N LYS A 247 23.16 -6.74 0.13
CA LYS A 247 21.86 -7.38 0.20
C LYS A 247 20.81 -6.60 -0.60
N VAL A 248 19.79 -7.31 -1.05
CA VAL A 248 18.70 -6.73 -1.84
C VAL A 248 17.35 -7.20 -1.29
N LEU A 249 16.39 -6.30 -1.22
CA LEU A 249 14.99 -6.58 -1.00
C LEU A 249 14.20 -6.21 -2.27
N LEU A 250 13.28 -7.07 -2.67
CA LEU A 250 12.38 -6.87 -3.80
C LEU A 250 10.93 -7.05 -3.33
N ASP A 251 10.06 -6.08 -3.65
CA ASP A 251 8.60 -6.17 -3.45
C ASP A 251 7.87 -5.66 -4.70
N PRO A 252 8.02 -6.34 -5.86
CA PRO A 252 7.45 -5.88 -7.12
C PRO A 252 5.94 -6.00 -7.18
N SER A 253 5.35 -5.31 -8.17
CA SER A 253 3.96 -5.49 -8.58
C SER A 253 3.73 -6.92 -9.11
N ARG A 254 2.49 -7.21 -9.54
CA ARG A 254 2.12 -8.53 -10.13
C ARG A 254 2.94 -8.93 -11.35
N GLU A 255 3.61 -7.99 -12.01
CA GLU A 255 4.47 -8.22 -13.17
C GLU A 255 5.76 -8.98 -12.78
N GLY A 256 6.14 -8.95 -11.50
CA GLY A 256 7.39 -9.50 -10.99
C GLY A 256 8.59 -8.60 -11.28
N ALA A 257 9.80 -9.15 -11.15
CA ALA A 257 11.06 -8.43 -11.25
C ALA A 257 12.06 -9.12 -12.18
N LEU A 258 11.60 -9.64 -13.32
CA LEU A 258 12.44 -10.46 -14.23
C LEU A 258 13.72 -9.75 -14.66
N THR A 259 13.62 -8.49 -15.12
CA THR A 259 14.78 -7.68 -15.56
C THR A 259 15.77 -7.49 -14.41
N VAL A 260 15.25 -7.22 -13.21
CA VAL A 260 16.04 -7.07 -11.99
C VAL A 260 16.75 -8.37 -11.63
N CYS A 261 16.05 -9.51 -11.64
CA CYS A 261 16.65 -10.82 -11.33
C CYS A 261 17.81 -11.17 -12.27
N HIS A 262 17.65 -10.92 -13.59
CA HIS A 262 18.74 -11.11 -14.54
C HIS A 262 19.97 -10.22 -14.26
N ALA A 263 19.76 -9.03 -13.76
CA ALA A 263 20.84 -8.12 -13.39
C ALA A 263 21.50 -8.52 -12.06
N LEU A 264 20.72 -8.95 -11.06
CA LEU A 264 21.24 -9.41 -9.76
C LEU A 264 22.10 -10.68 -9.88
N VAL A 265 21.80 -11.57 -10.82
CA VAL A 265 22.64 -12.75 -11.10
C VAL A 265 24.04 -12.34 -11.57
N LYS A 266 24.20 -11.16 -12.16
CA LYS A 266 25.52 -10.61 -12.57
C LYS A 266 26.19 -9.82 -11.44
N ALA A 267 25.40 -9.05 -10.66
CA ALA A 267 25.89 -8.22 -9.58
C ALA A 267 26.25 -9.04 -8.32
N LEU A 268 25.63 -10.21 -8.15
CA LEU A 268 25.93 -11.21 -7.12
C LEU A 268 25.88 -10.68 -5.67
N PRO A 269 24.82 -9.94 -5.22
CA PRO A 269 24.66 -9.64 -3.79
C PRO A 269 24.61 -10.94 -2.97
N LYS A 270 25.05 -10.88 -1.71
CA LYS A 270 25.12 -12.07 -0.86
C LYS A 270 23.75 -12.66 -0.54
N THR A 271 22.75 -11.79 -0.40
CA THR A 271 21.40 -12.14 0.08
C THR A 271 20.35 -11.37 -0.69
N ILE A 272 19.30 -12.06 -1.11
CA ILE A 272 18.12 -11.45 -1.71
C ILE A 272 16.88 -11.90 -0.93
N VAL A 273 16.09 -10.96 -0.45
CA VAL A 273 14.74 -11.22 0.05
C VAL A 273 13.74 -10.78 -1.01
N TYR A 274 12.87 -11.69 -1.42
CA TYR A 274 11.86 -11.44 -2.43
C TYR A 274 10.47 -11.59 -1.82
N VAL A 275 9.68 -10.52 -1.86
CA VAL A 275 8.25 -10.51 -1.53
C VAL A 275 7.45 -10.49 -2.84
N SER A 276 6.36 -11.24 -2.94
CA SER A 276 5.59 -11.32 -4.19
C SER A 276 4.11 -11.58 -3.94
N CYS A 277 3.26 -10.84 -4.62
CA CYS A 277 1.81 -11.06 -4.64
C CYS A 277 1.32 -11.94 -5.81
N ASN A 278 2.23 -12.52 -6.61
CA ASN A 278 1.88 -13.35 -7.76
C ASN A 278 2.80 -14.59 -7.85
N PRO A 279 2.29 -15.79 -7.51
CA PRO A 279 3.08 -17.03 -7.53
C PRO A 279 3.68 -17.36 -8.91
N SER A 280 3.00 -17.02 -10.00
CA SER A 280 3.47 -17.34 -11.35
C SER A 280 4.70 -16.53 -11.74
N THR A 281 4.68 -15.21 -11.53
CA THR A 281 5.84 -14.35 -11.79
C THR A 281 6.96 -14.63 -10.80
N PHE A 282 6.64 -14.90 -9.53
CA PHE A 282 7.63 -15.33 -8.54
C PHE A 282 8.37 -16.60 -8.98
N SER A 283 7.66 -17.64 -9.42
CA SER A 283 8.29 -18.89 -9.87
C SER A 283 9.24 -18.68 -11.04
N ARG A 284 8.86 -17.82 -12.00
CA ARG A 284 9.71 -17.42 -13.14
C ARG A 284 10.98 -16.73 -12.67
N ASP A 285 10.84 -15.75 -11.78
CA ASP A 285 11.93 -14.91 -11.30
C ASP A 285 12.87 -15.71 -10.36
N ALA A 286 12.30 -16.54 -9.51
CA ALA A 286 13.05 -17.45 -8.63
C ALA A 286 13.91 -18.44 -9.44
N LYS A 287 13.37 -18.95 -10.56
CA LYS A 287 14.16 -19.82 -11.45
C LYS A 287 15.41 -19.09 -11.97
N VAL A 288 15.31 -17.83 -12.38
CA VAL A 288 16.45 -17.03 -12.84
C VAL A 288 17.51 -16.91 -11.76
N LEU A 289 17.10 -16.63 -10.52
CA LEU A 289 18.04 -16.53 -9.39
C LEU A 289 18.72 -17.88 -9.10
N ILE A 290 17.97 -18.99 -9.08
CA ILE A 290 18.49 -20.33 -8.80
C ILE A 290 19.47 -20.77 -9.91
N ASP A 291 19.10 -20.60 -11.17
CA ASP A 291 19.97 -20.92 -12.33
C ASP A 291 21.22 -20.01 -12.31
N GLY A 292 21.12 -18.81 -11.74
CA GLY A 292 22.21 -17.85 -11.57
C GLY A 292 23.10 -18.06 -10.35
N GLY A 293 22.94 -19.17 -9.61
CA GLY A 293 23.85 -19.55 -8.53
C GLY A 293 23.38 -19.19 -7.12
N TYR A 294 22.09 -18.84 -6.98
CA TYR A 294 21.48 -18.69 -5.64
C TYR A 294 20.80 -19.99 -5.17
N GLU A 295 20.72 -20.15 -3.87
CA GLU A 295 19.91 -21.17 -3.20
C GLU A 295 18.74 -20.51 -2.50
N MET A 296 17.53 -21.06 -2.65
CA MET A 296 16.37 -20.64 -1.90
C MET A 296 16.41 -21.34 -0.54
N GLU A 297 16.89 -20.65 0.49
CA GLU A 297 17.01 -21.21 1.83
C GLU A 297 15.68 -21.27 2.58
N LYS A 298 14.83 -20.28 2.35
CA LYS A 298 13.56 -20.15 3.05
C LYS A 298 12.49 -19.65 2.09
N ALA A 299 11.30 -20.18 2.26
CA ALA A 299 10.10 -19.66 1.60
C ALA A 299 8.90 -19.74 2.56
N GLY A 300 7.95 -18.88 2.36
CA GLY A 300 6.73 -18.86 3.16
C GLY A 300 5.63 -18.03 2.53
N VAL A 301 4.44 -18.17 3.09
CA VAL A 301 3.22 -17.46 2.67
C VAL A 301 2.80 -16.50 3.78
N ALA A 302 2.37 -15.30 3.39
CA ALA A 302 1.73 -14.32 4.24
C ALA A 302 0.26 -14.19 3.85
N GLU A 303 -0.65 -14.42 4.79
CA GLU A 303 -2.10 -14.33 4.59
C GLU A 303 -2.56 -12.87 4.61
N MET A 304 -2.07 -12.08 3.64
CA MET A 304 -2.37 -10.66 3.52
C MET A 304 -3.83 -10.39 3.18
N PHE A 305 -4.46 -11.31 2.43
CA PHE A 305 -5.80 -11.16 1.86
C PHE A 305 -6.71 -12.34 2.20
N PRO A 306 -7.02 -12.60 3.49
CA PRO A 306 -7.95 -13.66 3.87
C PRO A 306 -9.28 -13.58 3.10
N PHE A 307 -9.86 -14.74 2.78
CA PHE A 307 -11.10 -14.90 1.99
C PHE A 307 -11.00 -14.46 0.52
N THR A 308 -9.81 -14.34 -0.02
CA THR A 308 -9.59 -14.04 -1.44
C THR A 308 -8.64 -15.07 -2.07
N HIS A 309 -8.52 -15.05 -3.41
CA HIS A 309 -7.54 -15.86 -4.13
C HIS A 309 -6.13 -15.27 -4.16
N HIS A 310 -5.92 -14.12 -3.55
CA HIS A 310 -4.62 -13.46 -3.52
C HIS A 310 -3.74 -14.08 -2.44
N MET A 311 -2.50 -14.37 -2.83
CA MET A 311 -1.49 -14.95 -1.95
C MET A 311 -0.27 -14.03 -1.97
N GLU A 312 0.27 -13.74 -0.81
CA GLU A 312 1.54 -13.07 -0.64
C GLU A 312 2.60 -14.10 -0.28
N MET A 313 3.74 -14.06 -0.94
CA MET A 313 4.85 -14.99 -0.74
C MET A 313 6.10 -14.23 -0.34
N MET A 314 6.96 -14.88 0.41
CA MET A 314 8.29 -14.38 0.75
C MET A 314 9.31 -15.48 0.56
N ALA A 315 10.48 -15.15 0.04
CA ALA A 315 11.59 -16.07 -0.07
C ALA A 315 12.92 -15.39 0.27
N LEU A 316 13.81 -16.17 0.84
CA LEU A 316 15.21 -15.82 1.10
C LEU A 316 16.09 -16.61 0.14
N PHE A 317 16.87 -15.89 -0.63
CA PHE A 317 17.90 -16.46 -1.49
C PHE A 317 19.27 -16.04 -0.97
N THR A 318 20.20 -17.00 -0.89
CA THR A 318 21.59 -16.74 -0.58
C THR A 318 22.47 -17.26 -1.70
N ARG A 319 23.61 -16.61 -1.88
CA ARG A 319 24.59 -17.03 -2.87
C ARG A 319 25.22 -18.33 -2.43
N LYS A 320 25.26 -19.34 -3.31
CA LYS A 320 25.99 -20.60 -3.04
C LYS A 320 27.46 -20.29 -2.76
N GLN A 321 27.99 -20.80 -1.65
CA GLN A 321 29.42 -20.78 -1.41
C GLN A 321 30.08 -21.70 -2.45
N GLN A 322 31.03 -21.18 -3.20
CA GLN A 322 31.85 -21.97 -4.10
C GLN A 322 32.88 -22.76 -3.31
#